data_e299ceaa4590a25f1200b9ad63acb545
#
_entry.id   e299ceaa4590a25f1200b9ad63acb545
#
_cell.length_a   1.000
_cell.length_b   1.000
_cell.length_c   1.000
_cell.angle_alpha   90.00
_cell.angle_beta   90.00
_cell.angle_gamma   90.00
#
_symmetry.space_group_name_H-M   'P 1'
#
loop_
_entity.id
_entity.type
_entity.pdbx_description
1 polymer ?
#
loop_
_entity_poly.entity_id
_entity_poly.type
_entity_poly.pdbx_seq_one_letter_code
_entity_poly.pdbx_strand_id
1 'polypeptide(L)'
;LVTKQTGPAGQKVLRVLIEEGMEIIKELYCSVLVDRTKQSVVMLASTEGGMDIEEVAANTPEKILKIFADSSLGLLPYQASELAYGLGIDQINPKLLRPAAKLFSSLYQTFVHEDCSLVEINPLVLTGDDRVVALDAKLSFDDNALFRHRDNADMRDLAEEDPLETEAGEYELNYIKLDGSIGCMVNGAGLAMGTMDIIKTYGGEPANFLDVGGTATEETVEKGFQIITQDPN
;
A
#
# COMPACT_ATOMS: atom_id res chain seq x y z
N LEU A 1 -11.11 -12.43 -13.62
CA LEU A 1 -10.64 -13.08 -12.40
C LEU A 1 -11.61 -12.80 -11.25
N VAL A 2 -12.03 -13.84 -10.52
CA VAL A 2 -12.92 -13.74 -9.35
C VAL A 2 -12.13 -14.15 -8.12
N THR A 3 -11.91 -13.26 -7.19
CA THR A 3 -11.21 -13.48 -5.93
C THR A 3 -11.98 -12.82 -4.77
N LYS A 4 -11.53 -12.99 -3.53
CA LYS A 4 -12.09 -12.23 -2.40
C LYS A 4 -11.96 -10.72 -2.58
N GLN A 5 -10.88 -10.26 -3.21
CA GLN A 5 -10.59 -8.83 -3.45
C GLN A 5 -11.44 -8.26 -4.60
N THR A 6 -11.63 -9.03 -5.68
CA THR A 6 -12.39 -8.56 -6.86
C THR A 6 -13.90 -8.76 -6.74
N GLY A 7 -14.35 -9.38 -5.66
CA GLY A 7 -15.77 -9.64 -5.42
C GLY A 7 -16.42 -10.62 -6.42
N PRO A 8 -17.73 -10.87 -6.30
CA PRO A 8 -18.44 -11.87 -7.13
C PRO A 8 -18.57 -11.46 -8.61
N ALA A 9 -18.52 -10.18 -8.93
CA ALA A 9 -18.52 -9.69 -10.31
C ALA A 9 -17.19 -9.97 -11.03
N GLY A 10 -16.11 -10.08 -10.27
CA GLY A 10 -14.77 -10.26 -10.78
C GLY A 10 -14.19 -9.03 -11.46
N GLN A 11 -12.91 -9.11 -11.81
CA GLN A 11 -12.16 -8.07 -12.53
C GLN A 11 -11.65 -8.62 -13.85
N LYS A 12 -11.69 -7.81 -14.91
CA LYS A 12 -11.13 -8.17 -16.21
C LYS A 12 -9.61 -7.96 -16.17
N VAL A 13 -8.86 -9.03 -16.30
CA VAL A 13 -7.40 -8.96 -16.39
C VAL A 13 -7.00 -8.54 -17.79
N LEU A 14 -6.33 -7.41 -17.95
CA LEU A 14 -5.88 -6.87 -19.22
C LEU A 14 -4.46 -7.32 -19.59
N ARG A 15 -3.59 -7.52 -18.59
CA ARG A 15 -2.19 -7.94 -18.74
C ARG A 15 -1.85 -8.99 -17.71
N VAL A 16 -0.94 -9.88 -18.05
CA VAL A 16 -0.36 -10.87 -17.14
C VAL A 16 1.15 -10.85 -17.29
N LEU A 17 1.84 -10.93 -16.15
CA LEU A 17 3.27 -11.17 -16.11
C LEU A 17 3.50 -12.68 -16.16
N ILE A 18 4.38 -13.13 -17.05
CA ILE A 18 4.80 -14.54 -17.13
C ILE A 18 6.27 -14.59 -16.74
N GLU A 19 6.54 -15.32 -15.68
CA GLU A 19 7.88 -15.48 -15.13
C GLU A 19 8.36 -16.93 -15.24
N GLU A 20 9.67 -17.12 -15.08
CA GLU A 20 10.28 -18.43 -14.97
C GLU A 20 9.77 -19.14 -13.70
N GLY A 21 9.33 -20.40 -13.84
CA GLY A 21 9.00 -21.23 -12.69
C GLY A 21 10.25 -21.51 -11.85
N MET A 22 10.11 -21.41 -10.51
CA MET A 22 11.22 -21.60 -9.58
C MET A 22 10.88 -22.62 -8.50
N GLU A 23 11.90 -23.31 -8.01
CA GLU A 23 11.77 -24.20 -6.86
C GLU A 23 11.81 -23.36 -5.57
N ILE A 24 10.66 -23.17 -4.94
CA ILE A 24 10.52 -22.40 -3.69
C ILE A 24 10.85 -23.32 -2.52
N ILE A 25 11.87 -22.96 -1.72
CA ILE A 25 12.22 -23.66 -0.48
C ILE A 25 11.44 -23.05 0.71
N LYS A 26 11.33 -21.72 0.73
CA LYS A 26 10.69 -20.98 1.82
C LYS A 26 10.06 -19.71 1.30
N GLU A 27 8.85 -19.44 1.78
CA GLU A 27 8.16 -18.17 1.60
C GLU A 27 8.31 -17.33 2.86
N LEU A 28 8.57 -16.05 2.67
CA LEU A 28 8.77 -15.04 3.69
C LEU A 28 7.92 -13.82 3.35
N TYR A 29 7.68 -12.97 4.33
CA TYR A 29 7.07 -11.66 4.17
C TYR A 29 8.08 -10.57 4.46
N CYS A 30 8.05 -9.47 3.72
CA CYS A 30 8.69 -8.22 4.13
C CYS A 30 7.96 -7.00 3.59
N SER A 31 7.96 -5.92 4.36
CA SER A 31 7.42 -4.63 3.95
C SER A 31 8.19 -3.47 4.56
N VAL A 32 8.02 -2.29 3.96
CA VAL A 32 8.54 -1.02 4.45
C VAL A 32 7.40 -0.01 4.47
N LEU A 33 7.20 0.64 5.60
CA LEU A 33 6.16 1.66 5.78
C LEU A 33 6.55 2.68 6.87
N VAL A 34 5.75 3.73 7.05
CA VAL A 34 5.94 4.71 8.12
C VAL A 34 5.14 4.30 9.36
N ASP A 35 5.82 4.09 10.48
CA ASP A 35 5.18 4.02 11.79
C ASP A 35 4.93 5.45 12.30
N ARG A 36 3.66 5.87 12.25
CA ARG A 36 3.24 7.23 12.66
C ARG A 36 3.43 7.47 14.15
N THR A 37 3.33 6.43 14.98
CA THR A 37 3.50 6.55 16.43
C THR A 37 4.96 6.84 16.79
N LYS A 38 5.88 6.16 16.12
CA LYS A 38 7.32 6.37 16.31
C LYS A 38 7.93 7.42 15.38
N GLN A 39 7.13 7.93 14.43
CA GLN A 39 7.58 8.92 13.43
C GLN A 39 8.84 8.47 12.70
N SER A 40 8.88 7.19 12.33
CA SER A 40 10.05 6.57 11.71
C SER A 40 9.62 5.55 10.66
N VAL A 41 10.47 5.34 9.68
CA VAL A 41 10.30 4.24 8.72
C VAL A 41 10.60 2.93 9.44
N VAL A 42 9.73 1.96 9.30
CA VAL A 42 9.87 0.62 9.85
C VAL A 42 9.92 -0.40 8.73
N MET A 43 10.85 -1.33 8.81
CA MET A 43 10.85 -2.55 8.01
C MET A 43 10.27 -3.68 8.84
N LEU A 44 9.25 -4.33 8.30
CA LEU A 44 8.64 -5.54 8.87
C LEU A 44 9.11 -6.75 8.09
N ALA A 45 9.32 -7.86 8.78
CA ALA A 45 9.59 -9.14 8.15
C ALA A 45 8.99 -10.29 8.97
N SER A 46 8.55 -11.36 8.29
CA SER A 46 7.99 -12.54 8.93
C SER A 46 8.33 -13.82 8.18
N THR A 47 8.36 -14.93 8.90
CA THR A 47 8.47 -16.27 8.33
C THR A 47 7.16 -16.79 7.75
N GLU A 48 6.06 -16.06 7.93
CA GLU A 48 4.72 -16.36 7.42
C GLU A 48 4.49 -15.63 6.09
N GLY A 49 5.17 -16.06 5.03
CA GLY A 49 4.97 -15.55 3.67
C GLY A 49 3.74 -16.14 3.00
N GLY A 50 3.18 -15.43 2.01
CA GLY A 50 1.99 -15.85 1.27
C GLY A 50 0.69 -15.79 2.08
N MET A 51 0.72 -15.21 3.29
CA MET A 51 -0.44 -15.04 4.17
C MET A 51 -0.79 -13.55 4.30
N ASP A 52 -2.03 -13.30 4.74
CA ASP A 52 -2.49 -11.97 5.14
C ASP A 52 -1.73 -11.52 6.40
N ILE A 53 -0.95 -10.44 6.30
CA ILE A 53 -0.09 -9.98 7.40
C ILE A 53 -0.90 -9.40 8.55
N GLU A 54 -2.09 -8.86 8.30
CA GLU A 54 -3.00 -8.36 9.32
C GLU A 54 -3.50 -9.52 10.20
N GLU A 55 -3.75 -10.68 9.60
CA GLU A 55 -4.11 -11.89 10.35
C GLU A 55 -2.94 -12.38 11.21
N VAL A 56 -1.72 -12.36 10.67
CA VAL A 56 -0.50 -12.70 11.43
C VAL A 56 -0.30 -11.71 12.58
N ALA A 57 -0.50 -10.42 12.35
CA ALA A 57 -0.37 -9.38 13.36
C ALA A 57 -1.39 -9.52 14.49
N ALA A 58 -2.61 -9.96 14.18
CA ALA A 58 -3.67 -10.17 15.16
C ALA A 58 -3.46 -11.43 16.00
N ASN A 59 -3.03 -12.53 15.39
CA ASN A 59 -2.99 -13.85 16.02
C ASN A 59 -1.61 -14.22 16.59
N THR A 60 -0.52 -13.80 15.92
CA THR A 60 0.87 -14.17 16.25
C THR A 60 1.84 -13.00 16.03
N PRO A 61 1.63 -11.85 16.71
CA PRO A 61 2.44 -10.64 16.50
C PRO A 61 3.93 -10.83 16.77
N GLU A 62 4.31 -11.81 17.59
CA GLU A 62 5.68 -12.19 17.89
C GLU A 62 6.45 -12.76 16.67
N LYS A 63 5.73 -13.19 15.63
CA LYS A 63 6.34 -13.66 14.38
C LYS A 63 6.72 -12.51 13.42
N ILE A 64 6.34 -11.28 13.76
CA ILE A 64 6.67 -10.10 12.98
C ILE A 64 7.88 -9.41 13.59
N LEU A 65 9.00 -9.49 12.88
CA LEU A 65 10.20 -8.72 13.19
C LEU A 65 10.01 -7.28 12.76
N LYS A 66 10.47 -6.33 13.59
CA LYS A 66 10.35 -4.89 13.34
C LYS A 66 11.71 -4.23 13.51
N ILE A 67 12.22 -3.61 12.46
CA ILE A 67 13.44 -2.82 12.50
C ILE A 67 13.09 -1.38 12.12
N PHE A 68 13.38 -0.44 13.01
CA PHE A 68 13.18 0.99 12.78
C PHE A 68 14.44 1.59 12.19
N ALA A 69 14.29 2.24 11.04
CA ALA A 69 15.38 2.98 10.43
C ALA A 69 15.60 4.30 11.17
N ASP A 70 16.86 4.68 11.33
CA ASP A 70 17.20 6.01 11.87
C ASP A 70 16.76 7.10 10.87
N SER A 71 16.15 8.17 11.37
CA SER A 71 15.63 9.24 10.51
C SER A 71 16.71 10.01 9.74
N SER A 72 17.95 9.99 10.22
CA SER A 72 19.09 10.70 9.63
C SER A 72 20.03 9.78 8.85
N LEU A 73 20.21 8.53 9.32
CA LEU A 73 21.15 7.58 8.74
C LEU A 73 20.48 6.52 7.86
N GLY A 74 19.16 6.40 7.96
CA GLY A 74 18.39 5.37 7.25
C GLY A 74 18.55 3.97 7.85
N LEU A 75 18.27 2.96 7.04
CA LEU A 75 18.48 1.56 7.41
C LEU A 75 19.97 1.21 7.29
N LEU A 76 20.57 0.86 8.41
CA LEU A 76 22.00 0.50 8.46
C LEU A 76 22.24 -0.96 8.04
N PRO A 77 23.41 -1.28 7.45
CA PRO A 77 23.69 -2.63 6.93
C PRO A 77 23.56 -3.74 7.98
N TYR A 78 23.89 -3.47 9.25
CA TYR A 78 23.74 -4.46 10.31
C TYR A 78 22.27 -4.76 10.60
N GLN A 79 21.38 -3.76 10.48
CA GLN A 79 19.93 -3.93 10.69
C GLN A 79 19.32 -4.82 9.61
N ALA A 80 19.72 -4.65 8.34
CA ALA A 80 19.32 -5.54 7.26
C ALA A 80 19.83 -6.99 7.48
N SER A 81 21.03 -7.14 8.02
CA SER A 81 21.57 -8.45 8.42
C SER A 81 20.81 -9.04 9.60
N GLU A 82 20.43 -8.23 10.58
CA GLU A 82 19.63 -8.65 11.74
C GLU A 82 18.28 -9.24 11.30
N LEU A 83 17.61 -8.61 10.31
CA LEU A 83 16.38 -9.18 9.72
C LEU A 83 16.63 -10.54 9.09
N ALA A 84 17.70 -10.68 8.30
CA ALA A 84 18.02 -11.93 7.63
C ALA A 84 18.30 -13.07 8.64
N TYR A 85 19.01 -12.79 9.74
CA TYR A 85 19.21 -13.73 10.83
C TYR A 85 17.92 -14.01 11.61
N GLY A 86 17.14 -12.98 11.91
CA GLY A 86 15.87 -13.11 12.62
C GLY A 86 14.85 -13.98 11.90
N LEU A 87 14.89 -13.99 10.55
CA LEU A 87 14.09 -14.88 9.70
C LEU A 87 14.65 -16.31 9.62
N GLY A 88 15.79 -16.62 10.27
CA GLY A 88 16.40 -17.93 10.25
C GLY A 88 17.00 -18.33 8.90
N ILE A 89 17.32 -17.37 8.04
CA ILE A 89 17.86 -17.65 6.69
C ILE A 89 19.20 -18.38 6.77
N ASP A 90 20.01 -18.12 7.81
CA ASP A 90 21.25 -18.82 8.09
C ASP A 90 21.06 -20.33 8.33
N GLN A 91 19.96 -20.71 8.96
CA GLN A 91 19.61 -22.10 9.24
C GLN A 91 19.08 -22.83 8.00
N ILE A 92 18.44 -22.09 7.07
CA ILE A 92 17.93 -22.63 5.82
C ILE A 92 19.09 -22.76 4.80
N ASN A 93 19.78 -21.67 4.54
CA ASN A 93 20.93 -21.60 3.63
C ASN A 93 21.80 -20.38 3.92
N PRO A 94 22.96 -20.54 4.56
CA PRO A 94 23.84 -19.42 4.93
C PRO A 94 24.31 -18.55 3.74
N LYS A 95 24.34 -19.09 2.52
CA LYS A 95 24.72 -18.34 1.31
C LYS A 95 23.72 -17.22 1.01
N LEU A 96 22.45 -17.38 1.43
CA LEU A 96 21.38 -16.43 1.16
C LEU A 96 21.35 -15.23 2.11
N LEU A 97 22.11 -15.24 3.23
CA LEU A 97 22.15 -14.15 4.18
C LEU A 97 22.52 -12.81 3.53
N ARG A 98 23.60 -12.77 2.76
CA ARG A 98 24.05 -11.54 2.08
C ARG A 98 23.08 -11.08 1.00
N PRO A 99 22.58 -11.95 0.09
CA PRO A 99 21.53 -11.59 -0.84
C PRO A 99 20.28 -11.03 -0.17
N ALA A 100 19.78 -11.65 0.91
CA ALA A 100 18.61 -11.18 1.65
C ALA A 100 18.86 -9.81 2.29
N ALA A 101 19.97 -9.62 3.00
CA ALA A 101 20.32 -8.33 3.59
C ALA A 101 20.46 -7.23 2.54
N LYS A 102 21.02 -7.55 1.36
CA LYS A 102 21.10 -6.62 0.23
C LYS A 102 19.71 -6.25 -0.27
N LEU A 103 18.81 -7.24 -0.41
CA LEU A 103 17.42 -7.02 -0.84
C LEU A 103 16.70 -6.11 0.16
N PHE A 104 16.78 -6.36 1.47
CA PHE A 104 16.18 -5.50 2.49
C PHE A 104 16.69 -4.06 2.42
N SER A 105 18.00 -3.88 2.25
CA SER A 105 18.58 -2.55 2.05
C SER A 105 18.06 -1.88 0.79
N SER A 106 17.92 -2.62 -0.31
CA SER A 106 17.38 -2.09 -1.57
C SER A 106 15.90 -1.73 -1.47
N LEU A 107 15.09 -2.53 -0.76
CA LEU A 107 13.67 -2.21 -0.52
C LEU A 107 13.51 -0.91 0.26
N TYR A 108 14.31 -0.73 1.32
CA TYR A 108 14.32 0.53 2.06
C TYR A 108 14.70 1.72 1.15
N GLN A 109 15.72 1.57 0.32
CA GLN A 109 16.12 2.62 -0.62
C GLN A 109 15.04 2.92 -1.64
N THR A 110 14.39 1.89 -2.21
CA THR A 110 13.25 2.06 -3.10
C THR A 110 12.14 2.85 -2.41
N PHE A 111 11.76 2.46 -1.18
CA PHE A 111 10.75 3.16 -0.39
C PHE A 111 11.04 4.66 -0.26
N VAL A 112 12.29 5.02 0.06
CA VAL A 112 12.69 6.42 0.26
C VAL A 112 12.84 7.18 -1.05
N HIS A 113 13.45 6.56 -2.08
CA HIS A 113 13.76 7.23 -3.35
C HIS A 113 12.51 7.45 -4.21
N GLU A 114 11.56 6.53 -4.15
CA GLU A 114 10.32 6.59 -4.93
C GLU A 114 9.16 7.24 -4.16
N ASP A 115 9.42 7.78 -2.97
CA ASP A 115 8.40 8.34 -2.08
C ASP A 115 7.22 7.40 -1.87
N CYS A 116 7.51 6.15 -1.54
CA CYS A 116 6.47 5.19 -1.28
C CYS A 116 5.81 5.42 0.10
N SER A 117 4.53 5.17 0.20
CA SER A 117 3.80 5.03 1.47
C SER A 117 3.81 3.60 1.99
N LEU A 118 3.96 2.62 1.07
CA LEU A 118 4.11 1.19 1.34
C LEU A 118 4.96 0.55 0.26
N VAL A 119 5.88 -0.33 0.66
CA VAL A 119 6.49 -1.35 -0.20
C VAL A 119 6.30 -2.68 0.49
N GLU A 120 5.68 -3.63 -0.18
CA GLU A 120 5.38 -4.96 0.35
C GLU A 120 5.82 -6.03 -0.64
N ILE A 121 6.48 -7.06 -0.14
CA ILE A 121 6.82 -8.27 -0.88
C ILE A 121 6.16 -9.45 -0.18
N ASN A 122 5.19 -10.07 -0.84
CA ASN A 122 4.43 -11.17 -0.26
C ASN A 122 3.95 -12.18 -1.32
N PRO A 123 4.69 -13.28 -1.54
CA PRO A 123 5.86 -13.69 -0.76
C PRO A 123 7.21 -13.19 -1.30
N LEU A 124 8.15 -13.03 -0.39
CA LEU A 124 9.58 -13.06 -0.67
C LEU A 124 10.04 -14.52 -0.59
N VAL A 125 10.68 -15.03 -1.63
CA VAL A 125 11.00 -16.46 -1.69
C VAL A 125 12.50 -16.75 -1.67
N LEU A 126 12.85 -17.83 -0.96
CA LEU A 126 14.15 -18.46 -1.03
C LEU A 126 14.06 -19.67 -1.98
N THR A 127 14.97 -19.76 -2.93
CA THR A 127 14.90 -20.76 -3.99
C THR A 127 15.99 -21.83 -3.88
N GLY A 128 15.77 -22.99 -4.48
CA GLY A 128 16.72 -24.12 -4.48
C GLY A 128 18.04 -23.85 -5.21
N ASP A 129 18.06 -22.87 -6.09
CA ASP A 129 19.23 -22.43 -6.85
C ASP A 129 19.96 -21.22 -6.19
N ASP A 130 19.86 -21.10 -4.87
CA ASP A 130 20.56 -20.08 -4.05
C ASP A 130 20.16 -18.62 -4.40
N ARG A 131 18.89 -18.35 -4.76
CA ARG A 131 18.37 -16.98 -5.00
C ARG A 131 17.41 -16.53 -3.90
N VAL A 132 17.34 -15.20 -3.72
CA VAL A 132 16.30 -14.52 -2.98
C VAL A 132 15.51 -13.68 -3.98
N VAL A 133 14.22 -13.95 -4.13
CA VAL A 133 13.40 -13.37 -5.19
C VAL A 133 12.12 -12.74 -4.59
N ALA A 134 11.83 -11.50 -4.99
CA ALA A 134 10.52 -10.89 -4.78
C ALA A 134 9.55 -11.49 -5.79
N LEU A 135 8.70 -12.42 -5.36
CA LEU A 135 7.78 -13.13 -6.26
C LEU A 135 6.57 -12.27 -6.58
N ASP A 136 6.05 -11.58 -5.57
CA ASP A 136 5.00 -10.58 -5.73
C ASP A 136 5.38 -9.32 -4.96
N ALA A 137 5.14 -8.16 -5.57
CA ALA A 137 5.49 -6.87 -5.02
C ALA A 137 4.33 -5.88 -5.17
N LYS A 138 3.97 -5.25 -4.06
CA LYS A 138 2.97 -4.18 -4.01
C LYS A 138 3.66 -2.90 -3.56
N LEU A 139 3.60 -1.87 -4.39
CA LEU A 139 4.10 -0.53 -4.08
C LEU A 139 2.94 0.47 -4.10
N SER A 140 2.85 1.28 -3.04
CA SER A 140 1.96 2.44 -3.01
C SER A 140 2.83 3.68 -2.92
N PHE A 141 2.64 4.61 -3.86
CA PHE A 141 3.38 5.86 -3.91
C PHE A 141 2.62 6.95 -3.13
N ASP A 142 3.33 7.97 -2.66
CA ASP A 142 2.71 9.16 -2.10
C ASP A 142 2.26 10.07 -3.25
N ASP A 143 0.96 10.25 -3.41
CA ASP A 143 0.37 11.10 -4.47
C ASP A 143 0.91 12.53 -4.41
N ASN A 144 1.22 13.04 -3.21
CA ASN A 144 1.81 14.37 -3.05
C ASN A 144 3.23 14.49 -3.62
N ALA A 145 3.90 13.37 -3.89
CA ALA A 145 5.24 13.32 -4.46
C ALA A 145 5.26 12.98 -5.96
N LEU A 146 4.15 12.57 -6.58
CA LEU A 146 4.09 12.15 -7.98
C LEU A 146 4.56 13.23 -8.96
N PHE A 147 4.47 14.52 -8.61
CA PHE A 147 4.99 15.61 -9.45
C PHE A 147 6.49 15.47 -9.77
N ARG A 148 7.26 14.77 -8.94
CA ARG A 148 8.70 14.50 -9.14
C ARG A 148 8.99 13.07 -9.61
N HIS A 149 7.98 12.19 -9.70
CA HIS A 149 8.06 10.81 -10.15
C HIS A 149 7.12 10.56 -11.33
N ARG A 150 7.42 11.21 -12.46
CA ARG A 150 6.56 11.14 -13.66
C ARG A 150 6.44 9.72 -14.20
N ASP A 151 7.52 8.94 -14.14
CA ASP A 151 7.53 7.56 -14.61
C ASP A 151 6.56 6.69 -13.79
N ASN A 152 6.42 6.96 -12.48
CA ASN A 152 5.47 6.27 -11.62
C ASN A 152 4.04 6.72 -11.92
N ALA A 153 3.82 8.02 -12.15
CA ALA A 153 2.52 8.55 -12.55
C ALA A 153 2.03 7.95 -13.89
N ASP A 154 2.94 7.75 -14.84
CA ASP A 154 2.64 7.15 -16.17
C ASP A 154 2.28 5.65 -16.07
N MET A 155 2.58 4.97 -14.97
CA MET A 155 2.20 3.57 -14.72
C MET A 155 0.76 3.41 -14.21
N ARG A 156 0.07 4.51 -13.91
CA ARG A 156 -1.31 4.50 -13.40
C ARG A 156 -2.24 3.80 -14.39
N ASP A 157 -3.01 2.84 -13.92
CA ASP A 157 -4.02 2.13 -14.73
C ASP A 157 -5.42 2.58 -14.31
N LEU A 158 -5.96 3.56 -15.02
CA LEU A 158 -7.29 4.13 -14.76
C LEU A 158 -8.43 3.10 -14.88
N ALA A 159 -8.21 1.97 -15.56
CA ALA A 159 -9.22 0.91 -15.67
C ALA A 159 -9.37 0.09 -14.38
N GLU A 160 -8.43 0.18 -13.46
CA GLU A 160 -8.44 -0.48 -12.16
C GLU A 160 -8.98 0.43 -11.04
N GLU A 161 -9.18 1.71 -11.31
CA GLU A 161 -9.66 2.70 -10.35
C GLU A 161 -11.19 2.86 -10.41
N ASP A 162 -11.78 3.40 -9.33
CA ASP A 162 -13.20 3.79 -9.36
C ASP A 162 -13.41 4.93 -10.36
N PRO A 163 -14.37 4.82 -11.29
CA PRO A 163 -14.60 5.85 -12.30
C PRO A 163 -14.93 7.22 -11.72
N LEU A 164 -15.61 7.28 -10.56
CA LEU A 164 -15.96 8.55 -9.90
C LEU A 164 -14.73 9.19 -9.25
N GLU A 165 -13.82 8.38 -8.69
CA GLU A 165 -12.54 8.86 -8.16
C GLU A 165 -11.65 9.40 -9.29
N THR A 166 -11.59 8.67 -10.42
CA THR A 166 -10.87 9.11 -11.62
C THR A 166 -11.44 10.45 -12.15
N GLU A 167 -12.76 10.55 -12.30
CA GLU A 167 -13.43 11.76 -12.75
C GLU A 167 -13.20 12.93 -11.79
N ALA A 168 -13.24 12.70 -10.48
CA ALA A 168 -12.96 13.71 -9.47
C ALA A 168 -11.53 14.25 -9.58
N GLY A 169 -10.58 13.37 -9.83
CA GLY A 169 -9.17 13.72 -9.99
C GLY A 169 -8.90 14.68 -11.14
N GLU A 170 -9.68 14.62 -12.25
CA GLU A 170 -9.58 15.54 -13.38
C GLU A 170 -9.90 17.00 -13.00
N TYR A 171 -10.67 17.19 -11.91
CA TYR A 171 -11.09 18.50 -11.37
C TYR A 171 -10.37 18.87 -10.08
N GLU A 172 -9.29 18.17 -9.74
CA GLU A 172 -8.52 18.37 -8.51
C GLU A 172 -9.36 18.22 -7.23
N LEU A 173 -10.44 17.44 -7.29
CA LEU A 173 -11.30 17.11 -6.15
C LEU A 173 -10.73 15.89 -5.40
N ASN A 174 -10.67 16.00 -4.07
CA ASN A 174 -10.32 14.85 -3.23
C ASN A 174 -11.58 14.04 -2.93
N TYR A 175 -11.86 13.04 -3.75
CA TYR A 175 -13.02 12.15 -3.64
C TYR A 175 -12.58 10.73 -3.32
N ILE A 176 -13.26 10.10 -2.35
CA ILE A 176 -13.13 8.67 -2.04
C ILE A 176 -14.53 8.10 -1.92
N LYS A 177 -14.82 7.05 -2.66
CA LYS A 177 -16.09 6.33 -2.58
C LYS A 177 -16.14 5.47 -1.33
N LEU A 178 -17.30 5.45 -0.65
CA LEU A 178 -17.60 4.62 0.51
C LEU A 178 -18.93 3.87 0.27
N ASP A 179 -19.26 2.94 1.17
CA ASP A 179 -20.41 2.04 1.00
C ASP A 179 -21.73 2.57 1.61
N GLY A 180 -21.74 3.82 2.04
CA GLY A 180 -22.92 4.42 2.69
C GLY A 180 -23.95 4.98 1.73
N SER A 181 -24.97 5.68 2.29
CA SER A 181 -26.07 6.28 1.57
C SER A 181 -26.23 7.79 1.79
N ILE A 182 -25.29 8.42 2.51
CA ILE A 182 -25.33 9.87 2.78
C ILE A 182 -24.16 10.53 2.10
N GLY A 183 -24.45 11.27 1.00
CA GLY A 183 -23.43 12.02 0.27
C GLY A 183 -22.92 13.21 1.09
N CYS A 184 -21.62 13.45 1.07
CA CYS A 184 -20.94 14.51 1.78
C CYS A 184 -20.10 15.36 0.83
N MET A 185 -20.23 16.68 0.88
CA MET A 185 -19.34 17.62 0.22
C MET A 185 -19.01 18.76 1.18
N VAL A 186 -17.74 18.96 1.41
CA VAL A 186 -17.25 19.97 2.35
C VAL A 186 -16.00 20.66 1.83
N ASN A 187 -15.63 21.73 2.46
CA ASN A 187 -14.36 22.42 2.20
C ASN A 187 -13.41 22.18 3.37
N GLY A 188 -12.39 21.36 3.13
CA GLY A 188 -11.36 20.98 4.08
C GLY A 188 -11.51 19.56 4.63
N ALA A 189 -10.45 18.78 4.51
CA ALA A 189 -10.42 17.36 4.89
C ALA A 189 -10.79 17.11 6.35
N GLY A 190 -10.41 17.99 7.27
CA GLY A 190 -10.79 17.91 8.70
C GLY A 190 -12.29 18.04 8.91
N LEU A 191 -12.97 18.94 8.16
CA LEU A 191 -14.42 19.08 8.20
C LEU A 191 -15.10 17.85 7.57
N ALA A 192 -14.54 17.29 6.49
CA ALA A 192 -15.04 16.04 5.88
C ALA A 192 -15.03 14.90 6.89
N MET A 193 -13.90 14.65 7.55
CA MET A 193 -13.79 13.62 8.59
C MET A 193 -14.76 13.85 9.75
N GLY A 194 -14.82 15.07 10.29
CA GLY A 194 -15.76 15.40 11.35
C GLY A 194 -17.24 15.24 10.96
N THR A 195 -17.59 15.54 9.71
CA THR A 195 -18.93 15.33 9.18
C THR A 195 -19.26 13.83 9.11
N MET A 196 -18.34 13.01 8.61
CA MET A 196 -18.52 11.56 8.55
C MET A 196 -18.64 10.94 9.95
N ASP A 197 -17.86 11.41 10.93
CA ASP A 197 -17.95 10.95 12.32
C ASP A 197 -19.31 11.26 12.94
N ILE A 198 -19.86 12.45 12.66
CA ILE A 198 -21.20 12.81 13.11
C ILE A 198 -22.27 11.93 12.46
N ILE A 199 -22.19 11.71 11.15
CA ILE A 199 -23.11 10.81 10.44
C ILE A 199 -23.11 9.43 11.11
N LYS A 200 -21.93 8.85 11.36
CA LYS A 200 -21.80 7.55 12.02
C LYS A 200 -22.33 7.56 13.45
N THR A 201 -22.09 8.63 14.20
CA THR A 201 -22.58 8.78 15.58
C THR A 201 -24.11 8.75 15.65
N TYR A 202 -24.79 9.27 14.62
CA TYR A 202 -26.26 9.26 14.53
C TYR A 202 -26.82 8.04 13.78
N GLY A 203 -25.98 7.03 13.53
CA GLY A 203 -26.40 5.76 12.93
C GLY A 203 -26.55 5.77 11.41
N GLY A 204 -26.06 6.81 10.74
CA GLY A 204 -25.96 6.87 9.30
C GLY A 204 -24.63 6.32 8.77
N GLU A 205 -24.54 6.11 7.46
CA GLU A 205 -23.31 5.69 6.81
C GLU A 205 -22.98 6.68 5.67
N PRO A 206 -21.76 7.27 5.66
CA PRO A 206 -21.35 8.17 4.58
C PRO A 206 -21.09 7.39 3.28
N ALA A 207 -21.60 7.91 2.16
CA ALA A 207 -21.42 7.34 0.84
C ALA A 207 -20.07 7.72 0.20
N ASN A 208 -19.47 8.83 0.67
CA ASN A 208 -18.22 9.33 0.13
C ASN A 208 -17.50 10.26 1.13
N PHE A 209 -16.20 10.41 0.92
CA PHE A 209 -15.44 11.56 1.33
C PHE A 209 -15.34 12.50 0.12
N LEU A 210 -15.60 13.79 0.27
CA LEU A 210 -15.32 14.80 -0.77
C LEU A 210 -14.94 16.12 -0.13
N ASP A 211 -13.69 16.53 -0.40
CA ASP A 211 -13.15 17.83 -0.07
C ASP A 211 -12.92 18.62 -1.37
N VAL A 212 -13.61 19.74 -1.51
CA VAL A 212 -13.50 20.63 -2.69
C VAL A 212 -12.25 21.52 -2.64
N GLY A 213 -11.49 21.49 -1.53
CA GLY A 213 -10.25 22.26 -1.35
C GLY A 213 -10.46 23.77 -1.15
N GLY A 214 -9.39 24.44 -0.70
CA GLY A 214 -9.42 25.89 -0.41
C GLY A 214 -9.49 26.78 -1.65
N THR A 215 -9.28 26.23 -2.85
CA THR A 215 -9.32 26.92 -4.14
C THR A 215 -10.60 26.63 -4.93
N ALA A 216 -11.66 26.15 -4.25
CA ALA A 216 -12.91 25.76 -4.86
C ALA A 216 -13.51 26.89 -5.73
N THR A 217 -13.91 26.53 -6.95
CA THR A 217 -14.59 27.39 -7.91
C THR A 217 -16.05 26.93 -8.08
N GLU A 218 -16.88 27.73 -8.74
CA GLU A 218 -18.24 27.32 -9.10
C GLU A 218 -18.24 26.00 -9.90
N GLU A 219 -17.31 25.85 -10.83
CA GLU A 219 -17.16 24.67 -11.68
C GLU A 219 -16.79 23.40 -10.84
N THR A 220 -15.82 23.53 -9.94
CA THR A 220 -15.39 22.38 -9.09
C THR A 220 -16.50 21.97 -8.13
N VAL A 221 -17.28 22.93 -7.58
CA VAL A 221 -18.42 22.64 -6.71
C VAL A 221 -19.55 21.97 -7.49
N GLU A 222 -19.90 22.50 -8.68
CA GLU A 222 -20.89 21.87 -9.55
C GLU A 222 -20.51 20.44 -9.90
N LYS A 223 -19.23 20.23 -10.24
CA LYS A 223 -18.71 18.90 -10.58
C LYS A 223 -18.76 17.94 -9.40
N GLY A 224 -18.41 18.41 -8.20
CA GLY A 224 -18.53 17.63 -6.96
C GLY A 224 -19.96 17.15 -6.72
N PHE A 225 -20.96 18.01 -6.93
CA PHE A 225 -22.37 17.62 -6.88
C PHE A 225 -22.76 16.59 -7.93
N GLN A 226 -22.30 16.77 -9.17
CA GLN A 226 -22.55 15.82 -10.25
C GLN A 226 -22.00 14.44 -9.91
N ILE A 227 -20.79 14.35 -9.37
CA ILE A 227 -20.13 13.09 -8.98
C ILE A 227 -20.92 12.41 -7.86
N ILE A 228 -21.26 13.12 -6.77
CA ILE A 228 -22.04 12.55 -5.67
C ILE A 228 -23.40 12.01 -6.16
N THR A 229 -24.08 12.74 -7.05
CA THR A 229 -25.41 12.33 -7.54
C THR A 229 -25.39 11.22 -8.57
N GLN A 230 -24.20 10.83 -9.08
CA GLN A 230 -24.02 9.64 -9.93
C GLN A 230 -23.94 8.35 -9.11
N ASP A 231 -23.64 8.42 -7.81
CA ASP A 231 -23.62 7.24 -6.96
C ASP A 231 -25.05 6.70 -6.82
N PRO A 232 -25.30 5.42 -7.12
CA PRO A 232 -26.63 4.83 -7.06
C PRO A 232 -27.14 4.60 -5.63
N ASN A 233 -26.31 4.74 -4.61
CA ASN A 233 -26.64 4.56 -3.19
C ASN A 233 -27.05 5.88 -2.55
#